data_49b2864afb257093b25662336bfb7f35
#
_entry.id   49b2864afb257093b25662336bfb7f35
#
_cell.length_a   1.000
_cell.length_b   1.000
_cell.length_c   1.000
_cell.angle_alpha   90.00
_cell.angle_beta   90.00
_cell.angle_gamma   90.00
#
_symmetry.space_group_name_H-M   'P 1'
#
loop_
_entity.id
_entity.type
_entity.pdbx_description
1 polymer ?
#
loop_
_entity_poly.entity_id
_entity_poly.type
_entity_poly.pdbx_seq_one_letter_code
_entity_poly.pdbx_strand_id
1 'polypeptide(L)'
;LIRSRGLGDVYKRQAHGTSIADTLAMDLQQVVAGVVLIALILEGLRLKMGITVFGQRDYEAKQVSALAWGAVGVGFVLLLVPHEAYAWPLIASLSFGDPLMGELRRKGMQSRQVMMYSTGLLLAIWLFCSLQFGTPIWMALLLAPVCMISEWPRLTYIDDNATMLLIPLALVLLLEPFAQVMV
;
A
#
# COMPACT_ATOMS: atom_id res chain seq x y z
N LEU A 1 -12.39 -13.14 -27.41
CA LEU A 1 -10.99 -12.67 -27.17
C LEU A 1 -10.80 -11.96 -25.81
N ILE A 2 -11.84 -11.48 -25.16
CA ILE A 2 -11.79 -10.77 -23.86
C ILE A 2 -11.62 -11.75 -22.67
N ARG A 3 -11.99 -13.02 -22.86
CA ARG A 3 -11.97 -14.04 -21.79
C ARG A 3 -10.57 -14.64 -21.50
N SER A 4 -9.60 -14.45 -22.39
CA SER A 4 -8.26 -15.05 -22.23
C SER A 4 -7.26 -14.17 -21.46
N ARG A 5 -7.46 -12.85 -21.38
CA ARG A 5 -6.57 -11.96 -20.62
C ARG A 5 -6.70 -12.12 -19.10
N GLY A 6 -7.92 -12.30 -18.58
CA GLY A 6 -8.14 -12.51 -17.14
C GLY A 6 -7.59 -13.82 -16.61
N LEU A 7 -7.58 -14.89 -17.40
CA LEU A 7 -7.01 -16.20 -17.02
C LEU A 7 -5.46 -16.16 -16.97
N GLY A 8 -4.82 -15.39 -17.85
CA GLY A 8 -3.36 -15.25 -17.86
C GLY A 8 -2.83 -14.51 -16.64
N ASP A 9 -3.55 -13.50 -16.14
CA ASP A 9 -3.16 -12.74 -14.95
C ASP A 9 -3.39 -13.53 -13.66
N VAL A 10 -4.45 -14.32 -13.59
CA VAL A 10 -4.67 -15.27 -12.48
C VAL A 10 -3.55 -16.31 -12.44
N TYR A 11 -3.13 -16.84 -13.60
CA TYR A 11 -2.02 -17.80 -13.68
C TYR A 11 -0.67 -17.20 -13.30
N LYS A 12 -0.38 -15.95 -13.66
CA LYS A 12 0.86 -15.27 -13.28
C LYS A 12 0.92 -14.96 -11.77
N ARG A 13 -0.19 -14.56 -11.15
CA ARG A 13 -0.27 -14.42 -9.68
C ARG A 13 -0.03 -15.75 -8.97
N GLN A 14 -0.54 -16.84 -9.51
CA GLN A 14 -0.27 -18.19 -8.99
C GLN A 14 1.22 -18.54 -9.09
N ALA A 15 1.92 -18.18 -10.16
CA ALA A 15 3.32 -18.54 -10.35
C ALA A 15 4.32 -17.88 -9.38
N HIS A 16 4.01 -16.72 -8.81
CA HIS A 16 4.89 -16.00 -7.87
C HIS A 16 4.49 -16.16 -6.40
N GLY A 17 3.26 -16.57 -6.12
CA GLY A 17 2.77 -16.86 -4.76
C GLY A 17 2.79 -18.34 -4.38
N THR A 18 3.07 -19.22 -5.34
CA THR A 18 2.85 -20.68 -5.23
C THR A 18 3.79 -21.38 -4.26
N SER A 19 5.01 -20.89 -4.02
CA SER A 19 5.97 -21.64 -3.20
C SER A 19 5.53 -21.79 -1.73
N ILE A 20 5.00 -20.72 -1.12
CA ILE A 20 4.53 -20.76 0.29
C ILE A 20 3.09 -21.25 0.35
N ALA A 21 2.22 -20.79 -0.54
CA ALA A 21 0.82 -21.20 -0.62
C ALA A 21 0.69 -22.69 -0.94
N ASP A 22 1.46 -23.20 -1.91
CA ASP A 22 1.46 -24.63 -2.25
C ASP A 22 1.99 -25.50 -1.10
N THR A 23 3.00 -25.01 -0.35
CA THR A 23 3.53 -25.70 0.82
C THR A 23 2.49 -25.80 1.94
N LEU A 24 1.63 -24.78 2.07
CA LEU A 24 0.59 -24.69 3.10
C LEU A 24 -0.76 -25.25 2.62
N ALA A 25 -0.90 -25.65 1.36
CA ALA A 25 -2.18 -26.00 0.72
C ALA A 25 -3.26 -24.90 0.88
N MET A 26 -2.84 -23.64 0.86
CA MET A 26 -3.68 -22.44 1.03
C MET A 26 -3.62 -21.60 -0.22
N ASP A 27 -4.67 -20.84 -0.52
CA ASP A 27 -4.61 -19.82 -1.56
C ASP A 27 -3.90 -18.53 -1.06
N LEU A 28 -3.50 -17.66 -2.00
CA LEU A 28 -2.78 -16.43 -1.66
C LEU A 28 -3.59 -15.53 -0.72
N GLN A 29 -4.91 -15.46 -0.90
CA GLN A 29 -5.78 -14.64 -0.05
C GLN A 29 -5.81 -15.16 1.39
N GLN A 30 -5.85 -16.50 1.56
CA GLN A 30 -5.78 -17.13 2.88
C GLN A 30 -4.45 -16.86 3.56
N VAL A 31 -3.34 -16.95 2.83
CA VAL A 31 -2.00 -16.63 3.36
C VAL A 31 -1.93 -15.17 3.79
N VAL A 32 -2.37 -14.23 2.94
CA VAL A 32 -2.38 -12.80 3.28
C VAL A 32 -3.27 -12.52 4.49
N ALA A 33 -4.49 -13.08 4.51
CA ALA A 33 -5.39 -12.92 5.65
C ALA A 33 -4.79 -13.49 6.95
N GLY A 34 -4.12 -14.65 6.88
CA GLY A 34 -3.40 -15.23 8.00
C GLY A 34 -2.28 -14.33 8.51
N VAL A 35 -1.47 -13.77 7.62
CA VAL A 35 -0.39 -12.84 7.99
C VAL A 35 -0.94 -11.57 8.66
N VAL A 36 -2.01 -10.99 8.11
CA VAL A 36 -2.68 -9.82 8.71
C VAL A 36 -3.22 -10.15 10.09
N LEU A 37 -3.87 -11.30 10.25
CA LEU A 37 -4.40 -11.74 11.54
C LEU A 37 -3.28 -11.94 12.58
N ILE A 38 -2.18 -12.59 12.20
CA ILE A 38 -1.00 -12.75 13.07
C ILE A 38 -0.43 -11.37 13.47
N ALA A 39 -0.28 -10.46 12.51
CA ALA A 39 0.21 -9.11 12.79
C ALA A 39 -0.69 -8.37 13.80
N LEU A 40 -2.01 -8.47 13.65
CA LEU A 40 -2.97 -7.87 14.59
C LEU A 40 -2.92 -8.49 15.99
N ILE A 41 -2.76 -9.83 16.08
CA ILE A 41 -2.62 -10.53 17.36
C ILE A 41 -1.33 -10.10 18.05
N LEU A 42 -0.21 -10.08 17.33
CA LEU A 42 1.09 -9.66 17.89
C LEU A 42 1.05 -8.21 18.36
N GLU A 43 0.43 -7.32 17.58
CA GLU A 43 0.25 -5.93 17.95
C GLU A 43 -0.64 -5.77 19.19
N GLY A 44 -1.74 -6.52 19.27
CA GLY A 44 -2.60 -6.55 20.46
C GLY A 44 -1.87 -7.02 21.70
N LEU A 45 -1.03 -8.06 21.60
CA LEU A 45 -0.17 -8.54 22.70
C LEU A 45 0.86 -7.47 23.10
N ARG A 46 1.51 -6.83 22.10
CA ARG A 46 2.47 -5.73 22.33
C ARG A 46 1.84 -4.59 23.13
N LEU A 47 0.66 -4.13 22.69
CA LEU A 47 -0.10 -3.07 23.38
C LEU A 47 -0.47 -3.46 24.80
N LYS A 48 -0.93 -4.70 25.01
CA LYS A 48 -1.26 -5.19 26.36
C LYS A 48 -0.04 -5.22 27.28
N MET A 49 1.13 -5.51 26.75
CA MET A 49 2.40 -5.52 27.50
C MET A 49 2.97 -4.11 27.68
N GLY A 50 2.51 -3.10 26.94
CA GLY A 50 3.02 -1.73 27.01
C GLY A 50 4.47 -1.58 26.56
N ILE A 51 4.95 -2.46 25.66
CA ILE A 51 6.33 -2.46 25.18
C ILE A 51 6.47 -1.79 23.82
N THR A 52 7.64 -1.22 23.56
CA THR A 52 8.06 -0.76 22.23
C THR A 52 9.06 -1.73 21.64
N VAL A 53 8.99 -1.96 20.34
CA VAL A 53 9.95 -2.76 19.58
C VAL A 53 11.00 -1.81 18.96
N PHE A 54 12.15 -2.35 18.59
CA PHE A 54 13.23 -1.58 17.98
C PHE A 54 12.73 -0.76 16.77
N GLY A 55 13.02 0.54 16.79
CA GLY A 55 12.59 1.48 15.76
C GLY A 55 11.25 2.16 16.00
N GLN A 56 10.49 1.77 17.04
CA GLN A 56 9.24 2.42 17.41
C GLN A 56 9.48 3.65 18.29
N ARG A 57 8.49 4.57 18.27
CA ARG A 57 8.50 5.79 19.10
C ARG A 57 7.86 5.51 20.45
N ASP A 58 8.27 6.24 21.51
CA ASP A 58 7.80 6.00 22.88
C ASP A 58 6.27 6.06 23.04
N TYR A 59 5.60 6.90 22.26
CA TYR A 59 4.15 7.01 22.31
C TYR A 59 3.42 5.77 21.73
N GLU A 60 4.10 5.00 20.86
CA GLU A 60 3.55 3.77 20.29
C GLU A 60 3.41 2.64 21.32
N ALA A 61 3.98 2.78 22.51
CA ALA A 61 3.70 1.85 23.62
C ALA A 61 2.21 1.78 24.00
N LYS A 62 1.44 2.82 23.68
CA LYS A 62 0.01 2.96 24.09
C LYS A 62 -0.94 3.03 22.88
N GLN A 63 -0.44 3.00 21.67
CA GLN A 63 -1.26 3.03 20.44
C GLN A 63 -0.70 2.11 19.35
N VAL A 64 -1.51 1.83 18.35
CA VAL A 64 -1.15 0.95 17.24
C VAL A 64 0.08 1.52 16.52
N SER A 65 1.08 0.66 16.29
CA SER A 65 2.33 1.06 15.67
C SER A 65 2.18 1.37 14.17
N ALA A 66 3.06 2.22 13.66
CA ALA A 66 3.19 2.49 12.23
C ALA A 66 3.37 1.20 11.42
N LEU A 67 4.15 0.24 11.94
CA LEU A 67 4.37 -1.06 11.33
C LEU A 67 3.07 -1.86 11.18
N ALA A 68 2.25 -1.91 12.24
CA ALA A 68 0.97 -2.63 12.20
C ALA A 68 -0.01 -1.96 11.23
N TRP A 69 -0.09 -0.64 11.22
CA TRP A 69 -0.90 0.11 10.24
C TRP A 69 -0.45 -0.15 8.80
N GLY A 70 0.87 -0.14 8.55
CA GLY A 70 1.42 -0.48 7.24
C GLY A 70 1.09 -1.91 6.82
N ALA A 71 1.25 -2.89 7.72
CA ALA A 71 0.94 -4.30 7.45
C ALA A 71 -0.55 -4.51 7.12
N VAL A 72 -1.44 -3.88 7.89
CA VAL A 72 -2.89 -3.93 7.65
C VAL A 72 -3.25 -3.25 6.31
N GLY A 73 -2.68 -2.09 6.03
CA GLY A 73 -2.92 -1.37 4.77
C GLY A 73 -2.46 -2.18 3.55
N VAL A 74 -1.26 -2.74 3.58
CA VAL A 74 -0.74 -3.64 2.52
C VAL A 74 -1.62 -4.88 2.40
N GLY A 75 -2.03 -5.47 3.52
CA GLY A 75 -2.94 -6.61 3.54
C GLY A 75 -4.26 -6.30 2.84
N PHE A 76 -4.88 -5.16 3.11
CA PHE A 76 -6.11 -4.74 2.43
C PHE A 76 -5.89 -4.50 0.93
N VAL A 77 -4.78 -3.90 0.52
CA VAL A 77 -4.46 -3.78 -0.90
C VAL A 77 -4.39 -5.15 -1.56
N LEU A 78 -3.68 -6.11 -0.97
CA LEU A 78 -3.51 -7.45 -1.54
C LEU A 78 -4.81 -8.27 -1.54
N LEU A 79 -5.71 -8.04 -0.58
CA LEU A 79 -6.99 -8.75 -0.48
C LEU A 79 -8.08 -8.15 -1.38
N LEU A 80 -8.12 -6.82 -1.51
CA LEU A 80 -9.23 -6.12 -2.15
C LEU A 80 -8.95 -5.72 -3.60
N VAL A 81 -7.67 -5.56 -3.98
CA VAL A 81 -7.29 -5.16 -5.33
C VAL A 81 -6.94 -6.39 -6.17
N PRO A 82 -7.80 -6.81 -7.10
CA PRO A 82 -7.59 -8.02 -7.89
C PRO A 82 -6.48 -7.87 -8.95
N HIS A 83 -6.19 -6.62 -9.39
CA HIS A 83 -5.27 -6.35 -10.49
C HIS A 83 -3.93 -5.78 -9.99
N GLU A 84 -2.84 -6.39 -10.45
CA GLU A 84 -1.47 -5.94 -10.18
C GLU A 84 -1.25 -4.49 -10.61
N ALA A 85 -1.92 -4.06 -11.67
CA ALA A 85 -1.87 -2.69 -12.19
C ALA A 85 -2.17 -1.62 -11.13
N TYR A 86 -2.94 -1.95 -10.09
CA TYR A 86 -3.28 -1.02 -9.02
C TYR A 86 -2.61 -1.38 -7.69
N ALA A 87 -2.42 -2.68 -7.41
CA ALA A 87 -1.80 -3.11 -6.16
C ALA A 87 -0.33 -2.67 -6.07
N TRP A 88 0.45 -2.86 -7.14
CA TRP A 88 1.86 -2.50 -7.16
C TRP A 88 2.13 -1.00 -6.93
N PRO A 89 1.48 -0.06 -7.66
CA PRO A 89 1.75 1.35 -7.42
C PRO A 89 1.31 1.83 -6.03
N LEU A 90 0.24 1.27 -5.45
CA LEU A 90 -0.17 1.58 -4.08
C LEU A 90 0.89 1.16 -3.06
N ILE A 91 1.33 -0.10 -3.11
CA ILE A 91 2.35 -0.64 -2.18
C ILE A 91 3.69 0.07 -2.38
N ALA A 92 4.11 0.30 -3.63
CA ALA A 92 5.35 1.00 -3.93
C ALA A 92 5.30 2.47 -3.48
N SER A 93 4.13 3.12 -3.56
CA SER A 93 3.95 4.49 -3.06
C SER A 93 4.22 4.59 -1.57
N LEU A 94 3.74 3.67 -0.75
CA LEU A 94 4.09 3.62 0.66
C LEU A 94 5.58 3.29 0.85
N SER A 95 6.06 2.20 0.23
CA SER A 95 7.40 1.65 0.47
C SER A 95 8.54 2.61 0.11
N PHE A 96 8.35 3.47 -0.88
CA PHE A 96 9.35 4.45 -1.32
C PHE A 96 8.98 5.89 -0.96
N GLY A 97 7.69 6.22 -0.92
CA GLY A 97 7.20 7.56 -0.66
C GLY A 97 7.43 7.98 0.79
N ASP A 98 6.97 7.18 1.75
CA ASP A 98 7.12 7.47 3.18
C ASP A 98 8.60 7.64 3.60
N PRO A 99 9.53 6.71 3.30
CA PRO A 99 10.94 6.89 3.64
C PRO A 99 11.57 8.13 2.99
N LEU A 100 11.20 8.46 1.74
CA LEU A 100 11.69 9.67 1.09
C LEU A 100 11.20 10.92 1.83
N MET A 101 9.91 11.00 2.15
CA MET A 101 9.35 12.13 2.87
C MET A 101 9.98 12.31 4.24
N GLY A 102 10.19 11.23 4.97
CA GLY A 102 10.90 11.23 6.25
C GLY A 102 12.35 11.74 6.11
N GLU A 103 13.09 11.28 5.11
CA GLU A 103 14.48 11.70 4.87
C GLU A 103 14.58 13.18 4.46
N LEU A 104 13.69 13.65 3.58
CA LEU A 104 13.67 15.05 3.16
C LEU A 104 13.35 16.00 4.34
N ARG A 105 12.42 15.59 5.21
CA ARG A 105 12.12 16.34 6.45
C ARG A 105 13.30 16.34 7.42
N ARG A 106 13.98 15.20 7.56
CA ARG A 106 15.19 15.09 8.38
C ARG A 106 16.31 16.00 7.90
N LYS A 107 16.43 16.23 6.61
CA LYS A 107 17.36 17.20 6.00
C LYS A 107 16.94 18.67 6.17
N GLY A 108 15.83 18.93 6.86
CA GLY A 108 15.33 20.29 7.10
C GLY A 108 14.72 20.96 5.88
N MET A 109 14.30 20.21 4.86
CA MET A 109 13.68 20.79 3.68
C MET A 109 12.30 21.38 4.01
N GLN A 110 11.95 22.48 3.33
CA GLN A 110 10.65 23.10 3.48
C GLN A 110 9.53 22.16 3.02
N SER A 111 8.38 22.22 3.68
CA SER A 111 7.22 21.37 3.36
C SER A 111 6.85 21.38 1.88
N ARG A 112 6.92 22.54 1.21
CA ARG A 112 6.65 22.66 -0.23
C ARG A 112 7.64 21.84 -1.08
N GLN A 113 8.91 21.82 -0.71
CA GLN A 113 9.94 21.04 -1.41
C GLN A 113 9.74 19.53 -1.18
N VAL A 114 9.43 19.13 0.06
CA VAL A 114 9.08 17.74 0.38
C VAL A 114 7.91 17.28 -0.48
N MET A 115 6.82 18.05 -0.52
CA MET A 115 5.66 17.76 -1.38
C MET A 115 6.06 17.60 -2.86
N MET A 116 6.85 18.52 -3.38
CA MET A 116 7.23 18.52 -4.80
C MET A 116 8.07 17.30 -5.18
N TYR A 117 9.10 16.99 -4.38
CA TYR A 117 9.97 15.83 -4.65
C TYR A 117 9.23 14.51 -4.44
N SER A 118 8.40 14.41 -3.40
CA SER A 118 7.64 13.20 -3.13
C SER A 118 6.56 12.95 -4.18
N THR A 119 5.82 13.99 -4.58
CA THR A 119 4.86 13.86 -5.70
C THR A 119 5.56 13.45 -7.00
N GLY A 120 6.75 14.00 -7.27
CA GLY A 120 7.55 13.61 -8.44
C GLY A 120 7.95 12.13 -8.42
N LEU A 121 8.40 11.61 -7.27
CA LEU A 121 8.70 10.19 -7.11
C LEU A 121 7.45 9.33 -7.28
N LEU A 122 6.34 9.69 -6.62
CA LEU A 122 5.11 8.92 -6.71
C LEU A 122 4.55 8.90 -8.14
N LEU A 123 4.60 10.04 -8.85
CA LEU A 123 4.26 10.09 -10.28
C LEU A 123 5.14 9.16 -11.11
N ALA A 124 6.44 9.14 -10.87
CA ALA A 124 7.36 8.24 -11.57
C ALA A 124 7.02 6.77 -11.30
N ILE A 125 6.69 6.39 -10.05
CA ILE A 125 6.25 5.04 -9.69
C ILE A 125 4.96 4.68 -10.43
N TRP A 126 3.95 5.54 -10.38
CA TRP A 126 2.65 5.28 -11.03
C TRP A 126 2.77 5.23 -12.55
N LEU A 127 3.57 6.08 -13.18
CA LEU A 127 3.83 6.05 -14.62
C LEU A 127 4.63 4.80 -15.03
N PHE A 128 5.61 4.40 -14.21
CA PHE A 128 6.32 3.13 -14.42
C PHE A 128 5.34 1.94 -14.38
N CYS A 129 4.46 1.90 -13.40
CA CYS A 129 3.44 0.86 -13.30
C CYS A 129 2.44 0.93 -14.46
N SER A 130 2.14 2.11 -14.98
CA SER A 130 1.33 2.27 -16.19
C SER A 130 1.98 1.59 -17.40
N LEU A 131 3.29 1.71 -17.57
CA LEU A 131 4.04 1.09 -18.64
C LEU A 131 4.19 -0.44 -18.49
N GLN A 132 4.37 -0.92 -17.24
CA GLN A 132 4.65 -2.32 -16.98
C GLN A 132 3.40 -3.18 -16.80
N PHE A 133 2.39 -2.65 -16.12
CA PHE A 133 1.20 -3.39 -15.70
C PHE A 133 -0.09 -2.90 -16.35
N GLY A 134 -0.03 -1.84 -17.17
CA GLY A 134 -1.18 -1.30 -17.88
C GLY A 134 -2.12 -0.46 -17.01
N THR A 135 -1.61 0.13 -15.92
CA THR A 135 -2.38 1.11 -15.13
C THR A 135 -2.81 2.28 -16.04
N PRO A 136 -4.09 2.68 -16.07
CA PRO A 136 -4.52 3.81 -16.87
C PRO A 136 -3.77 5.10 -16.48
N ILE A 137 -3.23 5.81 -17.48
CA ILE A 137 -2.40 7.01 -17.24
C ILE A 137 -3.15 8.07 -16.46
N TRP A 138 -4.45 8.26 -16.72
CA TRP A 138 -5.26 9.23 -15.99
C TRP A 138 -5.39 8.88 -14.51
N MET A 139 -5.48 7.57 -14.16
CA MET A 139 -5.44 7.13 -12.77
C MET A 139 -4.07 7.38 -12.13
N ALA A 140 -2.99 7.13 -12.87
CA ALA A 140 -1.63 7.43 -12.39
C ALA A 140 -1.47 8.92 -12.05
N LEU A 141 -1.94 9.81 -12.93
CA LEU A 141 -1.89 11.27 -12.71
C LEU A 141 -2.76 11.73 -11.54
N LEU A 142 -3.89 11.07 -11.29
CA LEU A 142 -4.79 11.39 -10.19
C LEU A 142 -4.30 10.83 -8.85
N LEU A 143 -3.92 9.54 -8.83
CA LEU A 143 -3.67 8.81 -7.59
C LEU A 143 -2.27 9.11 -7.00
N ALA A 144 -1.27 9.42 -7.81
CA ALA A 144 0.05 9.79 -7.29
C ALA A 144 0.01 11.03 -6.36
N PRO A 145 -0.62 12.16 -6.73
CA PRO A 145 -0.82 13.27 -5.80
C PRO A 145 -1.68 12.92 -4.60
N VAL A 146 -2.70 12.07 -4.79
CA VAL A 146 -3.56 11.63 -3.68
C VAL A 146 -2.77 10.82 -2.66
N CYS A 147 -1.92 9.87 -3.07
CA CYS A 147 -1.03 9.14 -2.16
C CYS A 147 -0.19 10.10 -1.31
N MET A 148 0.36 11.14 -1.94
CA MET A 148 1.15 12.15 -1.23
C MET A 148 0.30 12.99 -0.27
N ILE A 149 -0.87 13.46 -0.69
CA ILE A 149 -1.76 14.30 0.14
C ILE A 149 -2.30 13.49 1.33
N SER A 150 -2.52 12.19 1.14
CA SER A 150 -3.05 11.29 2.17
C SER A 150 -2.11 11.06 3.35
N GLU A 151 -0.81 11.36 3.23
CA GLU A 151 0.14 11.36 4.33
C GLU A 151 0.01 12.62 5.23
N TRP A 152 -0.61 13.71 4.70
CA TRP A 152 -0.66 14.99 5.39
C TRP A 152 -1.60 15.07 6.61
N PRO A 153 -2.78 14.40 6.65
CA PRO A 153 -3.65 14.44 7.81
C PRO A 153 -3.02 13.71 9.00
N ARG A 154 -2.52 14.44 9.98
CA ARG A 154 -2.05 13.87 11.24
C ARG A 154 -3.24 13.52 12.11
N LEU A 155 -3.70 12.28 12.00
CA LEU A 155 -4.78 11.76 12.83
C LEU A 155 -4.21 11.24 14.15
N THR A 156 -4.97 11.40 15.24
CA THR A 156 -4.47 11.07 16.59
C THR A 156 -4.27 9.57 16.79
N TYR A 157 -5.06 8.73 16.11
CA TYR A 157 -5.08 7.27 16.34
C TYR A 157 -4.75 6.45 15.08
N ILE A 158 -4.70 7.09 13.92
CA ILE A 158 -4.43 6.45 12.64
C ILE A 158 -3.11 7.01 12.13
N ASP A 159 -2.16 6.11 11.89
CA ASP A 159 -0.85 6.46 11.36
C ASP A 159 -0.92 6.89 9.88
N ASP A 160 0.03 7.71 9.47
CA ASP A 160 0.16 8.18 8.09
C ASP A 160 0.36 7.04 7.08
N ASN A 161 0.99 5.93 7.48
CA ASN A 161 1.09 4.72 6.66
C ASN A 161 -0.28 4.15 6.28
N ALA A 162 -1.24 4.18 7.22
CA ALA A 162 -2.59 3.72 6.93
C ALA A 162 -3.32 4.67 5.96
N THR A 163 -3.28 5.97 6.20
CA THR A 163 -3.96 6.94 5.36
C THR A 163 -3.38 6.98 3.96
N MET A 164 -2.05 6.86 3.82
CA MET A 164 -1.34 6.83 2.55
C MET A 164 -1.69 5.61 1.67
N LEU A 165 -2.17 4.52 2.27
CA LEU A 165 -2.66 3.35 1.55
C LEU A 165 -4.18 3.33 1.42
N LEU A 166 -4.91 3.53 2.52
CA LEU A 166 -6.36 3.28 2.54
C LEU A 166 -7.15 4.31 1.75
N ILE A 167 -6.73 5.58 1.74
CA ILE A 167 -7.41 6.63 0.96
C ILE A 167 -7.25 6.39 -0.55
N PRO A 168 -6.03 6.20 -1.10
CA PRO A 168 -5.88 5.87 -2.50
C PRO A 168 -6.48 4.51 -2.86
N LEU A 169 -6.44 3.50 -1.97
CA LEU A 169 -7.11 2.22 -2.17
C LEU A 169 -8.62 2.40 -2.37
N ALA A 170 -9.28 3.18 -1.50
CA ALA A 170 -10.70 3.47 -1.65
C ALA A 170 -11.01 4.14 -2.99
N LEU A 171 -10.17 5.07 -3.44
CA LEU A 171 -10.32 5.70 -4.75
C LEU A 171 -10.07 4.72 -5.90
N VAL A 172 -9.10 3.83 -5.80
CA VAL A 172 -8.89 2.76 -6.80
C VAL A 172 -10.16 1.93 -6.94
N LEU A 173 -10.72 1.44 -5.82
CA LEU A 173 -11.93 0.61 -5.82
C LEU A 173 -13.15 1.35 -6.40
N LEU A 174 -13.24 2.66 -6.19
CA LEU A 174 -14.31 3.49 -6.76
C LEU A 174 -14.11 3.75 -8.27
N LEU A 175 -12.87 3.90 -8.72
CA LEU A 175 -12.56 4.33 -10.08
C LEU A 175 -12.29 3.17 -11.04
N GLU A 176 -11.91 1.98 -10.53
CA GLU A 176 -11.61 0.80 -11.36
C GLU A 176 -12.73 0.43 -12.34
N PRO A 177 -14.04 0.44 -11.96
CA PRO A 177 -15.10 0.12 -12.92
C PRO A 177 -15.12 1.06 -14.12
N PHE A 178 -14.79 2.34 -13.93
CA PHE A 178 -14.73 3.33 -15.01
C PHE A 178 -13.49 3.16 -15.89
N ALA A 179 -12.39 2.69 -15.32
CA ALA A 179 -11.16 2.41 -16.07
C ALA A 179 -11.35 1.26 -17.08
N GLN A 180 -12.20 0.29 -16.76
CA GLN A 180 -12.51 -0.84 -17.65
C GLN A 180 -13.39 -0.44 -18.83
N VAL A 181 -14.15 0.65 -18.72
CA VAL A 181 -15.05 1.15 -19.78
C VAL A 181 -14.31 2.03 -20.79
N MET A 182 -13.20 2.64 -20.39
CA MET A 182 -12.44 3.59 -21.22
C MET A 182 -11.28 2.96 -22.02
N VAL A 183 -11.11 1.65 -21.97
CA VAL A 183 -10.15 0.85 -22.73
C VAL A 183 -10.89 0.00 -23.75
#